data_a88456d311fe5bf355cd03e9ade1c051
#
_entry.id   a88456d311fe5bf355cd03e9ade1c051
#
_cell.length_a   1.000
_cell.length_b   1.000
_cell.length_c   1.000
_cell.angle_alpha   90.00
_cell.angle_beta   90.00
_cell.angle_gamma   90.00
#
_symmetry.space_group_name_H-M   'P 1'
#
loop_
_entity.id
_entity.type
_entity.pdbx_description
1 polymer ?
#
loop_
_entity_poly.entity_id
_entity_poly.type
_entity_poly.pdbx_seq_one_letter_code
_entity_poly.pdbx_strand_id
1 'polypeptide(L)'
;MTDHPILHGIVLSSMPMGEYDRRLSVLTKERGRISAFAKGAQRPKSALVAAAQPFVTGAFTVVEGRNSYTVIRAEVNNYFTELRSDFDRTCYGLYFCELAEFATEEYLDESETLQLLYAGLRALAKGEPEARLVRAIFEVKIAYTRGEGPQVNECVRCRDHKGPFVFHVPSGGCLCGKCAGELFDEAGRKAYELRTQAVASGYFNLDDSTWYALRIIASTQPSKLFSFSVSPEVLAELRAVTAAWYAEHVDHNFRSLEMLLTVEGETE
;
A
#
# COMPACT_ATOMS: atom_id res chain seq x y z
N MET A 1 3.80 16.73 -37.06
CA MET A 1 4.08 15.53 -36.24
C MET A 1 3.18 15.67 -35.03
N THR A 2 2.23 14.76 -34.83
CA THR A 2 1.39 14.75 -33.63
C THR A 2 2.30 14.38 -32.46
N ASP A 3 2.51 15.34 -31.57
CA ASP A 3 3.31 15.11 -30.36
C ASP A 3 2.43 14.30 -29.39
N HIS A 4 2.77 13.01 -29.23
CA HIS A 4 2.04 12.12 -28.35
C HIS A 4 2.58 12.26 -26.91
N PRO A 5 1.72 12.40 -25.89
CA PRO A 5 2.17 12.53 -24.53
C PRO A 5 2.96 11.29 -24.07
N ILE A 6 4.01 11.56 -23.30
CA ILE A 6 4.83 10.54 -22.63
C ILE A 6 4.47 10.56 -21.15
N LEU A 7 4.02 9.44 -20.62
CA LEU A 7 3.63 9.26 -19.23
C LEU A 7 4.62 8.33 -18.52
N HIS A 8 5.15 8.77 -17.38
CA HIS A 8 6.08 7.98 -16.58
C HIS A 8 5.33 7.27 -15.46
N GLY A 9 5.45 5.96 -15.38
CA GLY A 9 4.64 5.24 -14.39
C GLY A 9 5.00 3.78 -14.21
N ILE A 10 4.09 3.09 -13.50
CA ILE A 10 4.14 1.67 -13.14
C ILE A 10 2.85 1.00 -13.60
N VAL A 11 2.98 -0.15 -14.26
CA VAL A 11 1.84 -1.00 -14.60
C VAL A 11 1.35 -1.70 -13.33
N LEU A 12 0.13 -1.37 -12.89
CA LEU A 12 -0.52 -1.95 -11.70
C LEU A 12 -1.14 -3.31 -12.04
N SER A 13 -1.96 -3.33 -13.09
CA SER A 13 -2.63 -4.55 -13.54
C SER A 13 -2.63 -4.66 -15.06
N SER A 14 -2.77 -5.90 -15.55
CA SER A 14 -2.76 -6.21 -16.98
C SER A 14 -3.71 -7.36 -17.26
N MET A 15 -4.81 -7.07 -17.94
CA MET A 15 -5.85 -8.04 -18.26
C MET A 15 -5.88 -8.31 -19.76
N PRO A 16 -5.99 -9.58 -20.20
CA PRO A 16 -6.25 -9.91 -21.60
C PRO A 16 -7.55 -9.25 -22.09
N MET A 17 -7.51 -8.72 -23.31
CA MET A 17 -8.67 -8.15 -23.97
C MET A 17 -8.73 -8.62 -25.44
N GLY A 18 -9.74 -9.42 -25.75
CA GLY A 18 -9.78 -10.10 -27.05
C GLY A 18 -8.58 -11.03 -27.26
N GLU A 19 -8.25 -11.28 -28.52
CA GLU A 19 -7.24 -12.28 -28.90
C GLU A 19 -5.79 -11.76 -28.75
N TYR A 20 -5.57 -10.46 -29.00
CA TYR A 20 -4.21 -9.92 -29.13
C TYR A 20 -3.88 -8.75 -28.22
N ASP A 21 -4.86 -8.14 -27.57
CA ASP A 21 -4.70 -6.90 -26.84
C ASP A 21 -4.68 -7.11 -25.32
N ARG A 22 -4.16 -6.14 -24.59
CA ARG A 22 -4.25 -6.07 -23.14
C ARG A 22 -4.82 -4.72 -22.71
N ARG A 23 -5.65 -4.75 -21.67
CA ARG A 23 -6.03 -3.56 -20.90
C ARG A 23 -5.11 -3.45 -19.70
N LEU A 24 -4.51 -2.29 -19.53
CA LEU A 24 -3.60 -1.96 -18.46
C LEU A 24 -4.23 -0.94 -17.53
N SER A 25 -4.00 -1.09 -16.24
CA SER A 25 -4.07 0.00 -15.27
C SER A 25 -2.65 0.47 -15.00
N VAL A 26 -2.37 1.75 -15.18
CA VAL A 26 -1.02 2.33 -15.04
C VAL A 26 -1.10 3.53 -14.11
N LEU A 27 -0.34 3.49 -13.03
CA LEU A 27 -0.17 4.65 -12.15
C LEU A 27 0.94 5.53 -12.73
N THR A 28 0.59 6.76 -13.08
CA THR A 28 1.48 7.69 -13.76
C THR A 28 1.73 8.95 -12.94
N LYS A 29 2.88 9.56 -13.16
CA LYS A 29 3.26 10.83 -12.53
C LYS A 29 2.41 12.00 -13.03
N GLU A 30 2.10 12.00 -14.33
CA GLU A 30 1.52 13.17 -15.04
C GLU A 30 0.00 13.18 -15.03
N ARG A 31 -0.65 12.01 -14.83
CA ARG A 31 -2.11 11.85 -15.00
C ARG A 31 -2.77 11.00 -13.91
N GLY A 32 -2.06 10.68 -12.81
CA GLY A 32 -2.57 9.74 -11.82
C GLY A 32 -2.76 8.34 -12.40
N ARG A 33 -3.78 7.62 -11.98
CA ARG A 33 -4.05 6.27 -12.44
C ARG A 33 -4.89 6.27 -13.72
N ILE A 34 -4.33 5.79 -14.81
CA ILE A 34 -4.98 5.73 -16.12
C ILE A 34 -5.38 4.31 -16.53
N SER A 35 -6.42 4.20 -17.36
CA SER A 35 -6.76 2.98 -18.10
C SER A 35 -6.21 3.09 -19.53
N ALA A 36 -5.35 2.13 -19.93
CA ALA A 36 -4.70 2.13 -21.23
C ALA A 36 -4.84 0.80 -21.97
N PHE A 37 -4.95 0.84 -23.28
CA PHE A 37 -4.93 -0.33 -24.15
C PHE A 37 -3.55 -0.51 -24.77
N ALA A 38 -2.99 -1.71 -24.63
CA ALA A 38 -1.76 -2.15 -25.29
C ALA A 38 -2.13 -3.09 -26.45
N LYS A 39 -2.30 -2.51 -27.63
CA LYS A 39 -2.71 -3.26 -28.83
C LYS A 39 -1.61 -4.23 -29.28
N GLY A 40 -1.98 -5.46 -29.56
CA GLY A 40 -1.06 -6.51 -29.96
C GLY A 40 -0.11 -6.98 -28.86
N ALA A 41 -0.32 -6.62 -27.59
CA ALA A 41 0.55 -6.97 -26.47
C ALA A 41 0.52 -8.48 -26.13
N GLN A 42 -0.33 -9.28 -26.76
CA GLN A 42 -0.33 -10.75 -26.67
C GLN A 42 0.33 -11.43 -27.91
N ARG A 43 0.72 -10.67 -28.93
CA ARG A 43 1.40 -11.22 -30.11
C ARG A 43 2.88 -11.50 -29.78
N PRO A 44 3.41 -12.70 -30.05
CA PRO A 44 4.75 -13.10 -29.63
C PRO A 44 5.90 -12.16 -30.04
N LYS A 45 5.74 -11.45 -31.15
CA LYS A 45 6.77 -10.52 -31.69
C LYS A 45 6.51 -9.05 -31.33
N SER A 46 5.52 -8.75 -30.52
CA SER A 46 5.20 -7.38 -30.15
C SER A 46 6.19 -6.85 -29.09
N ALA A 47 6.70 -5.64 -29.31
CA ALA A 47 7.53 -4.95 -28.32
C ALA A 47 6.79 -4.64 -26.99
N LEU A 48 5.46 -4.67 -27.01
CA LEU A 48 4.64 -4.40 -25.83
C LEU A 48 4.40 -5.63 -24.94
N VAL A 49 4.75 -6.86 -25.35
CA VAL A 49 4.51 -8.09 -24.56
C VAL A 49 5.12 -7.98 -23.16
N ALA A 50 6.40 -7.63 -23.10
CA ALA A 50 7.12 -7.50 -21.83
C ALA A 50 6.75 -6.22 -21.07
N ALA A 51 6.50 -5.13 -21.79
CA ALA A 51 6.16 -3.84 -21.23
C ALA A 51 4.75 -3.79 -20.62
N ALA A 52 3.83 -4.64 -21.08
CA ALA A 52 2.44 -4.69 -20.63
C ALA A 52 2.22 -5.65 -19.45
N GLN A 53 3.23 -5.91 -18.64
CA GLN A 53 3.14 -6.79 -17.47
C GLN A 53 3.08 -5.97 -16.18
N PRO A 54 2.43 -6.45 -15.10
CA PRO A 54 2.48 -5.80 -13.79
C PRO A 54 3.91 -5.55 -13.32
N PHE A 55 4.12 -4.54 -12.47
CA PHE A 55 5.40 -4.06 -11.93
C PHE A 55 6.29 -3.32 -12.92
N VAL A 56 6.08 -3.43 -14.23
CA VAL A 56 6.92 -2.74 -15.22
C VAL A 56 6.86 -1.24 -15.00
N THR A 57 8.04 -0.63 -14.86
CA THR A 57 8.20 0.83 -14.76
C THR A 57 8.86 1.38 -16.02
N GLY A 58 8.41 2.54 -16.47
CA GLY A 58 8.98 3.17 -17.64
C GLY A 58 8.24 4.41 -18.12
N ALA A 59 8.60 4.82 -19.32
CA ALA A 59 7.96 5.90 -20.07
C ALA A 59 7.06 5.29 -21.16
N PHE A 60 5.78 5.61 -21.10
CA PHE A 60 4.75 5.13 -22.01
C PHE A 60 4.32 6.25 -22.94
N THR A 61 4.61 6.13 -24.23
CA THR A 61 4.05 7.06 -25.24
C THR A 61 2.63 6.61 -25.55
N VAL A 62 1.66 7.50 -25.38
CA VAL A 62 0.25 7.19 -25.48
C VAL A 62 -0.48 8.08 -26.47
N VAL A 63 -1.56 7.56 -27.04
CA VAL A 63 -2.60 8.33 -27.73
C VAL A 63 -3.76 8.48 -26.78
N GLU A 64 -4.16 9.70 -26.50
CA GLU A 64 -5.31 10.03 -25.67
C GLU A 64 -6.60 9.81 -26.44
N GLY A 65 -7.49 8.98 -25.93
CA GLY A 65 -8.85 8.76 -26.41
C GLY A 65 -9.86 9.48 -25.53
N ARG A 66 -11.14 9.26 -25.77
CA ARG A 66 -12.22 9.94 -25.03
C ARG A 66 -12.26 9.56 -23.54
N ASN A 67 -12.07 8.27 -23.22
CA ASN A 67 -12.17 7.72 -21.85
C ASN A 67 -11.02 6.74 -21.55
N SER A 68 -9.96 6.73 -22.33
CA SER A 68 -8.85 5.78 -22.17
C SER A 68 -7.68 6.18 -23.05
N TYR A 69 -6.53 5.61 -22.76
CA TYR A 69 -5.30 5.82 -23.53
C TYR A 69 -4.97 4.59 -24.37
N THR A 70 -4.20 4.76 -25.44
CA THR A 70 -3.61 3.64 -26.20
C THR A 70 -2.10 3.78 -26.15
N VAL A 71 -1.43 2.77 -25.57
CA VAL A 71 0.04 2.70 -25.56
C VAL A 71 0.52 2.34 -26.94
N ILE A 72 1.34 3.22 -27.54
CA ILE A 72 1.97 2.99 -28.85
C ILE A 72 3.45 2.63 -28.75
N ARG A 73 4.11 3.04 -27.67
CA ARG A 73 5.51 2.74 -27.36
C ARG A 73 5.72 2.71 -25.85
N ALA A 74 6.63 1.86 -25.39
CA ALA A 74 7.10 1.84 -24.02
C ALA A 74 8.62 1.76 -23.97
N GLU A 75 9.24 2.64 -23.17
CA GLU A 75 10.66 2.60 -22.83
C GLU A 75 10.76 2.15 -21.38
N VAL A 76 11.15 0.89 -21.18
CA VAL A 76 11.13 0.26 -19.86
C VAL A 76 12.40 0.57 -19.09
N ASN A 77 12.25 1.07 -17.87
CA ASN A 77 13.33 1.33 -16.94
C ASN A 77 13.63 0.13 -16.05
N ASN A 78 12.58 -0.57 -15.59
CA ASN A 78 12.71 -1.76 -14.75
C ASN A 78 11.55 -2.74 -15.01
N TYR A 79 11.89 -4.02 -15.13
CA TYR A 79 10.94 -5.12 -15.27
C TYR A 79 10.60 -5.79 -13.93
N PHE A 80 11.35 -5.51 -12.87
CA PHE A 80 11.28 -6.20 -11.58
C PHE A 80 11.30 -7.73 -11.72
N THR A 81 12.27 -8.23 -12.46
CA THR A 81 12.42 -9.67 -12.75
C THR A 81 12.61 -10.48 -11.47
N GLU A 82 13.24 -9.90 -10.45
CA GLU A 82 13.46 -10.49 -9.14
C GLU A 82 12.15 -10.82 -8.43
N LEU A 83 11.14 -9.97 -8.56
CA LEU A 83 9.80 -10.24 -8.00
C LEU A 83 9.12 -11.39 -8.71
N ARG A 84 9.27 -11.49 -10.02
CA ARG A 84 8.61 -12.51 -10.86
C ARG A 84 9.22 -13.89 -10.74
N SER A 85 10.49 -13.98 -10.34
CA SER A 85 11.18 -15.23 -10.13
C SER A 85 10.90 -15.89 -8.77
N ASP A 86 10.20 -15.16 -7.87
CA ASP A 86 9.87 -15.58 -6.52
C ASP A 86 8.35 -15.42 -6.34
N PHE A 87 7.67 -16.53 -6.07
CA PHE A 87 6.20 -16.55 -5.98
C PHE A 87 5.69 -15.71 -4.81
N ASP A 88 6.33 -15.82 -3.64
CA ASP A 88 5.92 -15.08 -2.45
C ASP A 88 6.06 -13.57 -2.68
N ARG A 89 7.21 -13.13 -3.21
CA ARG A 89 7.42 -11.72 -3.55
C ARG A 89 6.46 -11.22 -4.63
N THR A 90 6.08 -12.09 -5.58
CA THR A 90 5.06 -11.76 -6.58
C THR A 90 3.72 -11.48 -5.90
N CYS A 91 3.30 -12.29 -4.93
CA CYS A 91 2.05 -12.09 -4.19
C CYS A 91 2.03 -10.75 -3.45
N TYR A 92 3.12 -10.41 -2.72
CA TYR A 92 3.25 -9.10 -2.09
C TYR A 92 3.18 -7.95 -3.11
N GLY A 93 3.89 -8.07 -4.22
CA GLY A 93 3.90 -7.05 -5.27
C GLY A 93 2.52 -6.83 -5.89
N LEU A 94 1.77 -7.91 -6.17
CA LEU A 94 0.40 -7.83 -6.69
C LEU A 94 -0.54 -7.16 -5.69
N TYR A 95 -0.40 -7.48 -4.41
CA TYR A 95 -1.18 -6.82 -3.35
C TYR A 95 -0.87 -5.32 -3.27
N PHE A 96 0.38 -4.91 -3.36
CA PHE A 96 0.74 -3.49 -3.38
C PHE A 96 0.19 -2.76 -4.61
N CYS A 97 0.19 -3.42 -5.76
CA CYS A 97 -0.42 -2.86 -6.97
C CYS A 97 -1.94 -2.71 -6.82
N GLU A 98 -2.63 -3.70 -6.23
CA GLU A 98 -4.07 -3.62 -6.01
C GLU A 98 -4.44 -2.53 -4.99
N LEU A 99 -3.68 -2.41 -3.90
CA LEU A 99 -3.82 -1.30 -2.94
C LEU A 99 -3.60 0.07 -3.60
N ALA A 100 -2.55 0.20 -4.42
CA ALA A 100 -2.30 1.44 -5.14
C ALA A 100 -3.40 1.74 -6.18
N GLU A 101 -3.96 0.71 -6.83
CA GLU A 101 -5.09 0.87 -7.74
C GLU A 101 -6.34 1.37 -7.01
N PHE A 102 -6.61 0.83 -5.82
CA PHE A 102 -7.71 1.28 -4.95
C PHE A 102 -7.50 2.71 -4.43
N ALA A 103 -6.25 3.05 -4.09
CA ALA A 103 -5.89 4.30 -3.44
C ALA A 103 -5.82 5.52 -4.38
N THR A 104 -5.82 5.34 -5.70
CA THR A 104 -5.49 6.38 -6.68
C THR A 104 -6.58 6.62 -7.70
N GLU A 105 -6.62 7.85 -8.22
CA GLU A 105 -7.60 8.28 -9.22
C GLU A 105 -6.92 8.91 -10.45
N GLU A 106 -7.67 9.07 -11.53
CA GLU A 106 -7.22 9.76 -12.74
C GLU A 106 -7.27 11.29 -12.54
N TYR A 107 -6.31 11.99 -13.12
CA TYR A 107 -6.14 13.45 -13.05
C TYR A 107 -5.81 14.03 -11.67
N LEU A 108 -5.55 13.21 -10.67
CA LEU A 108 -5.01 13.66 -9.38
C LEU A 108 -3.48 13.56 -9.35
N ASP A 109 -2.86 14.35 -8.47
CA ASP A 109 -1.43 14.20 -8.18
C ASP A 109 -1.20 13.01 -7.26
N GLU A 110 -0.82 11.90 -7.85
CA GLU A 110 -0.55 10.63 -7.18
C GLU A 110 0.96 10.34 -7.03
N SER A 111 1.76 11.41 -7.08
CA SER A 111 3.24 11.28 -7.06
C SER A 111 3.75 10.61 -5.79
N GLU A 112 3.14 10.84 -4.63
CA GLU A 112 3.53 10.20 -3.36
C GLU A 112 3.20 8.70 -3.37
N THR A 113 2.02 8.32 -3.84
CA THR A 113 1.61 6.91 -3.98
C THR A 113 2.47 6.19 -5.00
N LEU A 114 2.81 6.82 -6.12
CA LEU A 114 3.74 6.28 -7.12
C LEU A 114 5.13 6.02 -6.54
N GLN A 115 5.66 6.98 -5.77
CA GLN A 115 6.96 6.82 -5.08
C GLN A 115 6.92 5.72 -4.02
N LEU A 116 5.83 5.62 -3.27
CA LEU A 116 5.62 4.59 -2.25
C LEU A 116 5.60 3.20 -2.89
N LEU A 117 4.81 3.03 -3.96
CA LEU A 117 4.74 1.77 -4.70
C LEU A 117 6.11 1.36 -5.24
N TYR A 118 6.82 2.28 -5.91
CA TYR A 118 8.15 2.01 -6.44
C TYR A 118 9.15 1.61 -5.34
N ALA A 119 9.15 2.32 -4.21
CA ALA A 119 10.03 2.02 -3.08
C ALA A 119 9.69 0.67 -2.44
N GLY A 120 8.40 0.34 -2.26
CA GLY A 120 7.94 -0.95 -1.75
C GLY A 120 8.33 -2.12 -2.66
N LEU A 121 8.09 -1.99 -3.97
CA LEU A 121 8.52 -3.02 -4.95
C LEU A 121 10.04 -3.20 -4.95
N ARG A 122 10.83 -2.14 -4.82
CA ARG A 122 12.28 -2.24 -4.70
C ARG A 122 12.74 -2.92 -3.42
N ALA A 123 12.07 -2.66 -2.29
CA ALA A 123 12.36 -3.31 -1.02
C ALA A 123 12.08 -4.82 -1.10
N LEU A 124 10.94 -5.20 -1.67
CA LEU A 124 10.60 -6.61 -1.92
C LEU A 124 11.63 -7.28 -2.87
N ALA A 125 12.02 -6.61 -3.95
CA ALA A 125 13.01 -7.15 -4.90
C ALA A 125 14.37 -7.37 -4.24
N LYS A 126 14.79 -6.46 -3.36
CA LYS A 126 16.03 -6.55 -2.60
C LYS A 126 15.96 -7.66 -1.52
N GLY A 127 14.79 -7.90 -0.95
CA GLY A 127 14.58 -8.86 0.15
C GLY A 127 14.99 -8.34 1.53
N GLU A 128 15.22 -7.03 1.65
CA GLU A 128 15.53 -6.34 2.90
C GLU A 128 14.83 -4.97 2.93
N PRO A 129 14.09 -4.67 4.01
CA PRO A 129 13.73 -5.53 5.15
C PRO A 129 12.84 -6.72 4.74
N GLU A 130 12.52 -7.61 5.70
CA GLU A 130 11.65 -8.76 5.42
C GLU A 130 10.28 -8.36 4.87
N ALA A 131 9.70 -9.20 3.99
CA ALA A 131 8.50 -8.85 3.22
C ALA A 131 7.28 -8.51 4.10
N ARG A 132 7.12 -9.16 5.26
CA ARG A 132 6.06 -8.85 6.23
C ARG A 132 6.17 -7.45 6.81
N LEU A 133 7.39 -6.98 7.09
CA LEU A 133 7.62 -5.60 7.52
C LEU A 133 7.38 -4.61 6.38
N VAL A 134 7.84 -4.93 5.17
CA VAL A 134 7.57 -4.11 3.97
C VAL A 134 6.06 -3.95 3.78
N ARG A 135 5.27 -5.01 3.95
CA ARG A 135 3.80 -4.99 3.89
C ARG A 135 3.21 -4.05 4.93
N ALA A 136 3.54 -4.23 6.21
CA ALA A 136 2.99 -3.40 7.29
C ALA A 136 3.31 -1.91 7.09
N ILE A 137 4.55 -1.60 6.67
CA ILE A 137 4.95 -0.22 6.34
C ILE A 137 4.12 0.32 5.17
N PHE A 138 3.96 -0.45 4.10
CA PHE A 138 3.24 -0.04 2.91
C PHE A 138 1.75 0.23 3.21
N GLU A 139 1.08 -0.69 3.92
CA GLU A 139 -0.32 -0.56 4.33
C GLU A 139 -0.55 0.69 5.19
N VAL A 140 0.27 0.91 6.20
CA VAL A 140 0.16 2.12 7.04
C VAL A 140 0.39 3.37 6.19
N LYS A 141 1.46 3.41 5.38
CA LYS A 141 1.83 4.62 4.64
C LYS A 141 0.84 4.99 3.55
N ILE A 142 0.25 4.01 2.85
CA ILE A 142 -0.72 4.30 1.79
C ILE A 142 -2.01 4.93 2.33
N ALA A 143 -2.41 4.64 3.57
CA ALA A 143 -3.52 5.33 4.22
C ALA A 143 -3.23 6.84 4.40
N TYR A 144 -1.97 7.20 4.68
CA TYR A 144 -1.56 8.62 4.77
C TYR A 144 -1.53 9.32 3.41
N THR A 145 -1.18 8.65 2.32
CA THR A 145 -1.22 9.28 0.97
C THR A 145 -2.64 9.66 0.56
N ARG A 146 -3.64 8.96 1.10
CA ARG A 146 -5.08 9.28 0.93
C ARG A 146 -5.61 10.32 1.92
N GLY A 147 -4.82 10.72 2.92
CA GLY A 147 -5.27 11.57 4.03
C GLY A 147 -6.14 10.83 5.07
N GLU A 148 -6.19 9.51 5.01
CA GLU A 148 -7.00 8.63 5.88
C GLU A 148 -6.14 7.89 6.92
N GLY A 149 -4.87 8.22 7.05
CA GLY A 149 -3.96 7.58 8.00
C GLY A 149 -4.32 7.85 9.46
N PRO A 150 -4.04 6.90 10.38
CA PRO A 150 -4.35 7.04 11.79
C PRO A 150 -3.61 8.20 12.45
N GLN A 151 -4.27 8.93 13.36
CA GLN A 151 -3.61 9.95 14.14
C GLN A 151 -2.74 9.32 15.25
N VAL A 152 -1.41 9.42 15.09
CA VAL A 152 -0.45 8.79 16.00
C VAL A 152 0.42 9.79 16.78
N ASN A 153 0.30 11.09 16.52
CA ASN A 153 1.14 12.11 17.13
C ASN A 153 0.49 12.81 18.33
N GLU A 154 -0.82 12.72 18.46
CA GLU A 154 -1.60 13.38 19.51
C GLU A 154 -2.88 12.59 19.82
N CYS A 155 -3.50 12.87 20.94
CA CYS A 155 -4.81 12.32 21.28
C CYS A 155 -5.88 12.84 20.31
N VAL A 156 -6.62 11.95 19.66
CA VAL A 156 -7.68 12.31 18.68
C VAL A 156 -8.82 13.14 19.32
N ARG A 157 -9.04 13.04 20.64
CA ARG A 157 -10.11 13.76 21.33
C ARG A 157 -9.70 15.13 21.89
N CYS A 158 -8.59 15.18 22.66
CA CYS A 158 -8.20 16.39 23.37
C CYS A 158 -6.94 17.06 22.84
N ARG A 159 -6.30 16.52 21.81
CA ARG A 159 -5.08 17.03 21.19
C ARG A 159 -3.85 17.04 22.13
N ASP A 160 -3.91 16.30 23.24
CA ASP A 160 -2.75 16.14 24.10
C ASP A 160 -1.65 15.35 23.38
N HIS A 161 -0.41 15.85 23.45
CA HIS A 161 0.77 15.23 22.88
C HIS A 161 1.55 14.38 23.88
N LYS A 162 1.08 14.31 25.13
CA LYS A 162 1.77 13.59 26.21
C LYS A 162 1.13 12.21 26.41
N GLY A 163 1.92 11.19 26.22
CA GLY A 163 1.52 9.83 26.51
C GLY A 163 1.41 9.53 28.01
N PRO A 164 1.03 8.34 28.40
CA PRO A 164 0.89 7.17 27.53
C PRO A 164 -0.34 7.22 26.62
N PHE A 165 -0.23 6.62 25.45
CA PHE A 165 -1.31 6.53 24.50
C PHE A 165 -1.80 5.09 24.35
N VAL A 166 -3.10 4.95 24.07
CA VAL A 166 -3.73 3.72 23.60
C VAL A 166 -4.15 3.95 22.15
N PHE A 167 -3.86 3.03 21.27
CA PHE A 167 -4.38 3.08 19.92
C PHE A 167 -5.81 2.54 19.92
N HIS A 168 -6.74 3.33 19.41
CA HIS A 168 -8.16 2.98 19.33
C HIS A 168 -8.63 3.13 17.89
N VAL A 169 -8.86 1.99 17.24
CA VAL A 169 -9.22 1.91 15.82
C VAL A 169 -10.49 2.70 15.49
N PRO A 170 -11.63 2.52 16.20
CA PRO A 170 -12.85 3.27 15.89
C PRO A 170 -12.73 4.78 16.08
N SER A 171 -11.78 5.25 16.92
CA SER A 171 -11.54 6.70 17.10
C SER A 171 -10.59 7.28 16.06
N GLY A 172 -10.02 6.47 15.19
CA GLY A 172 -9.10 6.91 14.14
C GLY A 172 -7.67 7.18 14.62
N GLY A 173 -7.22 6.59 15.75
CA GLY A 173 -5.85 6.76 16.21
C GLY A 173 -5.64 6.72 17.71
N CYS A 174 -4.66 7.48 18.22
CA CYS A 174 -4.26 7.45 19.61
C CYS A 174 -5.19 8.23 20.54
N LEU A 175 -5.47 7.67 21.72
CA LEU A 175 -6.14 8.30 22.84
C LEU A 175 -5.17 8.43 24.01
N CYS A 176 -5.13 9.59 24.70
CA CYS A 176 -4.43 9.69 25.97
C CYS A 176 -5.19 8.92 27.08
N GLY A 177 -4.50 8.54 28.15
CA GLY A 177 -5.08 7.73 29.23
C GLY A 177 -6.38 8.28 29.81
N LYS A 178 -6.52 9.62 29.92
CA LYS A 178 -7.76 10.26 30.37
C LYS A 178 -8.91 10.01 29.41
N CYS A 179 -8.73 10.30 28.12
CA CYS A 179 -9.77 10.15 27.11
C CYS A 179 -10.11 8.68 26.86
N ALA A 180 -9.13 7.79 26.96
CA ALA A 180 -9.32 6.36 26.90
C ALA A 180 -10.20 5.86 28.06
N GLY A 181 -9.89 6.26 29.30
CA GLY A 181 -10.65 5.89 30.49
C GLY A 181 -12.11 6.37 30.51
N GLU A 182 -12.41 7.47 29.79
CA GLU A 182 -13.78 7.97 29.60
C GLU A 182 -14.56 7.19 28.53
N LEU A 183 -13.86 6.59 27.55
CA LEU A 183 -14.47 5.92 26.41
C LEU A 183 -14.64 4.42 26.61
N PHE A 184 -13.76 3.81 27.39
CA PHE A 184 -13.72 2.37 27.56
C PHE A 184 -14.98 1.84 28.26
N ASP A 185 -15.53 0.78 27.71
CA ASP A 185 -16.39 -0.15 28.43
C ASP A 185 -15.58 -0.89 29.53
N GLU A 186 -16.25 -1.78 30.25
CA GLU A 186 -15.61 -2.54 31.34
C GLU A 186 -14.47 -3.44 30.82
N ALA A 187 -14.62 -4.03 29.64
CA ALA A 187 -13.61 -4.88 29.01
C ALA A 187 -12.39 -4.05 28.58
N GLY A 188 -12.61 -2.91 27.95
CA GLY A 188 -11.54 -1.99 27.55
C GLY A 188 -10.79 -1.40 28.72
N ARG A 189 -11.48 -1.04 29.83
CA ARG A 189 -10.82 -0.61 31.08
C ARG A 189 -9.94 -1.69 31.67
N LYS A 190 -10.44 -2.90 31.75
CA LYS A 190 -9.67 -4.05 32.27
C LYS A 190 -8.44 -4.33 31.40
N ALA A 191 -8.59 -4.31 30.08
CA ALA A 191 -7.47 -4.49 29.16
C ALA A 191 -6.42 -3.38 29.31
N TYR A 192 -6.84 -2.13 29.47
CA TYR A 192 -5.96 -0.98 29.70
C TYR A 192 -5.18 -1.12 31.01
N GLU A 193 -5.86 -1.46 32.13
CA GLU A 193 -5.24 -1.65 33.44
C GLU A 193 -4.22 -2.82 33.43
N LEU A 194 -4.53 -3.90 32.74
CA LEU A 194 -3.66 -5.09 32.64
C LEU A 194 -2.59 -4.92 31.54
N ARG A 195 -2.57 -3.80 30.80
CA ARG A 195 -1.73 -3.58 29.63
C ARG A 195 -1.83 -4.71 28.61
N THR A 196 -3.02 -5.25 28.44
CA THR A 196 -3.36 -6.26 27.43
C THR A 196 -4.14 -5.63 26.28
N GLN A 197 -4.34 -6.37 25.20
CA GLN A 197 -5.10 -5.91 24.06
C GLN A 197 -6.56 -6.34 24.17
N ALA A 198 -7.47 -5.48 23.79
CA ALA A 198 -8.88 -5.80 23.62
C ALA A 198 -9.24 -5.67 22.12
N VAL A 199 -8.72 -6.60 21.32
CA VAL A 199 -8.83 -6.57 19.85
C VAL A 199 -10.29 -6.50 19.39
N ALA A 200 -11.18 -7.25 20.03
CA ALA A 200 -12.62 -7.21 19.73
C ALA A 200 -13.28 -5.84 19.95
N SER A 201 -12.66 -4.98 20.79
CA SER A 201 -13.13 -3.61 21.04
C SER A 201 -12.26 -2.55 20.32
N GLY A 202 -11.31 -2.97 19.49
CA GLY A 202 -10.42 -2.09 18.73
C GLY A 202 -9.36 -1.35 19.56
N TYR A 203 -9.06 -1.80 20.81
CA TYR A 203 -8.05 -1.20 21.67
C TYR A 203 -6.73 -1.95 21.62
N PHE A 204 -5.64 -1.20 21.42
CA PHE A 204 -4.27 -1.73 21.43
C PHE A 204 -3.40 -0.92 22.37
N ASN A 205 -2.91 -1.57 23.43
CA ASN A 205 -1.83 -1.02 24.25
C ASN A 205 -0.50 -1.32 23.56
N LEU A 206 -0.05 -0.38 22.74
CA LEU A 206 1.16 -0.56 21.94
C LEU A 206 2.41 -0.42 22.81
N ASP A 207 3.42 -1.22 22.52
CA ASP A 207 4.77 -0.99 22.99
C ASP A 207 5.28 0.37 22.47
N ASP A 208 6.15 1.03 23.25
CA ASP A 208 6.72 2.33 22.86
C ASP A 208 7.46 2.26 21.53
N SER A 209 8.08 1.11 21.22
CA SER A 209 8.79 0.88 19.94
C SER A 209 7.82 0.77 18.78
N THR A 210 6.67 0.11 18.96
CA THR A 210 5.61 0.01 17.94
C THR A 210 4.99 1.38 17.68
N TRP A 211 4.70 2.13 18.73
CA TRP A 211 4.21 3.49 18.59
C TRP A 211 5.21 4.40 17.88
N TYR A 212 6.51 4.28 18.22
CA TYR A 212 7.57 5.02 17.54
C TYR A 212 7.65 4.63 16.06
N ALA A 213 7.56 3.33 15.73
CA ALA A 213 7.56 2.84 14.35
C ALA A 213 6.38 3.43 13.55
N LEU A 214 5.16 3.44 14.10
CA LEU A 214 3.99 4.07 13.44
C LEU A 214 4.22 5.55 13.14
N ARG A 215 4.82 6.30 14.07
CA ARG A 215 5.16 7.72 13.86
C ARG A 215 6.22 7.93 12.77
N ILE A 216 7.24 7.08 12.75
CA ILE A 216 8.27 7.12 11.69
C ILE A 216 7.62 6.83 10.34
N ILE A 217 6.75 5.81 10.23
CA ILE A 217 6.05 5.50 8.98
C ILE A 217 5.18 6.68 8.54
N ALA A 218 4.42 7.28 9.45
CA ALA A 218 3.57 8.42 9.16
C ALA A 218 4.34 9.61 8.57
N SER A 219 5.49 9.96 9.18
CA SER A 219 6.23 11.20 8.89
C SER A 219 7.33 11.07 7.84
N THR A 220 7.78 9.83 7.54
CA THR A 220 8.92 9.61 6.63
C THR A 220 8.48 9.62 5.17
N GLN A 221 9.30 10.22 4.31
CA GLN A 221 9.09 10.19 2.86
C GLN A 221 9.24 8.75 2.31
N PRO A 222 8.45 8.36 1.29
CA PRO A 222 8.46 7.02 0.72
C PRO A 222 9.86 6.48 0.33
N SER A 223 10.71 7.34 -0.21
CA SER A 223 12.06 6.97 -0.67
C SER A 223 13.02 6.49 0.43
N LYS A 224 12.73 6.83 1.71
CA LYS A 224 13.56 6.49 2.88
C LYS A 224 12.89 5.49 3.82
N LEU A 225 11.66 5.10 3.51
CA LEU A 225 10.77 4.42 4.44
C LEU A 225 11.20 2.96 4.74
N PHE A 226 11.71 2.25 3.74
CA PHE A 226 12.06 0.83 3.85
C PHE A 226 13.53 0.59 4.24
N SER A 227 14.04 1.34 5.23
CA SER A 227 15.46 1.29 5.61
C SER A 227 15.70 0.89 7.06
N PHE A 228 14.67 0.49 7.80
CA PHE A 228 14.77 0.05 9.20
C PHE A 228 14.25 -1.37 9.40
N SER A 229 14.61 -1.96 10.51
CA SER A 229 14.10 -3.25 10.98
C SER A 229 13.49 -3.08 12.37
N VAL A 230 12.64 -4.01 12.75
CA VAL A 230 11.97 -4.05 14.06
C VAL A 230 12.12 -5.45 14.67
N SER A 231 11.85 -5.59 15.98
CA SER A 231 11.79 -6.89 16.59
C SER A 231 10.53 -7.68 16.12
N PRO A 232 10.51 -9.01 16.25
CA PRO A 232 9.33 -9.83 15.93
C PRO A 232 8.07 -9.39 16.65
N GLU A 233 8.18 -8.95 17.91
CA GLU A 233 7.06 -8.48 18.73
C GLU A 233 6.49 -7.19 18.17
N VAL A 234 7.33 -6.22 17.84
CA VAL A 234 6.92 -4.95 17.20
C VAL A 234 6.28 -5.20 15.85
N LEU A 235 6.81 -6.13 15.04
CA LEU A 235 6.20 -6.51 13.77
C LEU A 235 4.81 -7.12 13.97
N ALA A 236 4.65 -8.02 14.94
CA ALA A 236 3.37 -8.63 15.23
C ALA A 236 2.31 -7.58 15.65
N GLU A 237 2.69 -6.63 16.52
CA GLU A 237 1.80 -5.52 16.91
C GLU A 237 1.46 -4.61 15.73
N LEU A 238 2.44 -4.21 14.92
CA LEU A 238 2.21 -3.39 13.72
C LEU A 238 1.18 -4.06 12.80
N ARG A 239 1.35 -5.35 12.54
CA ARG A 239 0.45 -6.12 11.67
C ARG A 239 -0.95 -6.22 12.26
N ALA A 240 -1.08 -6.49 13.56
CA ALA A 240 -2.37 -6.57 14.23
C ALA A 240 -3.14 -5.24 14.18
N VAL A 241 -2.46 -4.12 14.45
CA VAL A 241 -3.04 -2.78 14.37
C VAL A 241 -3.45 -2.45 12.94
N THR A 242 -2.60 -2.75 11.96
CA THR A 242 -2.85 -2.46 10.56
C THR A 242 -4.04 -3.28 10.04
N ALA A 243 -4.10 -4.58 10.36
CA ALA A 243 -5.22 -5.43 9.99
C ALA A 243 -6.54 -4.93 10.57
N ALA A 244 -6.55 -4.57 11.87
CA ALA A 244 -7.74 -4.00 12.52
C ALA A 244 -8.13 -2.63 11.92
N TRP A 245 -7.15 -1.81 11.55
CA TRP A 245 -7.39 -0.53 10.86
C TRP A 245 -8.08 -0.74 9.52
N TYR A 246 -7.58 -1.64 8.70
CA TYR A 246 -8.18 -1.94 7.40
C TYR A 246 -9.58 -2.55 7.52
N ALA A 247 -9.80 -3.46 8.47
CA ALA A 247 -11.11 -4.04 8.71
C ALA A 247 -12.19 -3.03 9.10
N GLU A 248 -11.81 -1.93 9.79
CA GLU A 248 -12.75 -0.88 10.23
C GLU A 248 -12.94 0.22 9.18
N HIS A 249 -11.88 0.61 8.45
CA HIS A 249 -11.90 1.84 7.65
C HIS A 249 -11.90 1.60 6.14
N VAL A 250 -11.67 0.35 5.69
CA VAL A 250 -11.56 0.04 4.27
C VAL A 250 -12.62 -0.97 3.86
N ASP A 251 -13.71 -0.48 3.27
CA ASP A 251 -14.77 -1.32 2.70
C ASP A 251 -14.38 -1.80 1.28
N HIS A 252 -13.35 -2.65 1.22
CA HIS A 252 -12.90 -3.25 -0.03
C HIS A 252 -12.28 -4.62 0.20
N ASN A 253 -12.65 -5.59 -0.63
CA ASN A 253 -12.04 -6.91 -0.62
C ASN A 253 -10.90 -6.99 -1.64
N PHE A 254 -9.67 -7.10 -1.15
CA PHE A 254 -8.46 -7.24 -1.97
C PHE A 254 -8.23 -8.71 -2.30
N ARG A 255 -8.43 -9.10 -3.57
CA ARG A 255 -8.26 -10.50 -4.03
C ARG A 255 -6.83 -10.99 -3.88
N SER A 256 -5.86 -10.12 -4.12
CA SER A 256 -4.44 -10.45 -3.94
C SER A 256 -4.05 -10.64 -2.49
N LEU A 257 -4.80 -10.04 -1.54
CA LEU A 257 -4.58 -10.25 -0.11
C LEU A 257 -4.93 -11.69 0.31
N GLU A 258 -6.03 -12.26 -0.19
CA GLU A 258 -6.42 -13.65 0.12
C GLU A 258 -5.29 -14.63 -0.29
N MET A 259 -4.73 -14.43 -1.49
CA MET A 259 -3.60 -15.22 -1.95
C MET A 259 -2.34 -14.99 -1.10
N LEU A 260 -2.07 -13.74 -0.72
CA LEU A 260 -0.93 -13.39 0.11
C LEU A 260 -1.03 -14.00 1.52
N LEU A 261 -2.20 -13.99 2.16
CA LEU A 261 -2.42 -14.61 3.47
C LEU A 261 -2.17 -16.13 3.43
N THR A 262 -2.55 -16.80 2.32
CA THR A 262 -2.23 -18.21 2.11
C THR A 262 -0.71 -18.46 2.08
N VAL A 263 0.04 -17.59 1.42
CA VAL A 263 1.52 -17.64 1.36
C VAL A 263 2.15 -17.39 2.74
N GLU A 264 1.60 -16.46 3.51
CA GLU A 264 2.07 -16.17 4.87
C GLU A 264 1.73 -17.26 5.89
N GLY A 265 0.88 -18.25 5.52
CA GLY A 265 0.40 -19.30 6.41
C GLY A 265 -0.69 -18.83 7.37
N GLU A 266 -1.39 -17.78 7.03
CA GLU A 266 -2.45 -17.12 7.82
C GLU A 266 -3.83 -17.35 7.16
N THR A 267 -4.14 -18.58 6.81
CA THR A 267 -5.51 -18.97 6.44
C THR A 267 -6.36 -19.09 7.70
N GLU A 268 -7.56 -18.47 7.70
CA GLU A 268 -8.59 -18.57 8.73
C GLU A 268 -8.98 -20.02 9.07
#